data_8478f45773a772a04748259569321895
#
_entry.id   8478f45773a772a04748259569321895
#
_cell.length_a   1.000
_cell.length_b   1.000
_cell.length_c   1.000
_cell.angle_alpha   90.00
_cell.angle_beta   90.00
_cell.angle_gamma   90.00
#
_symmetry.space_group_name_H-M   'P 1'
#
loop_
_entity.id
_entity.type
_entity.pdbx_description
1 polymer ?
#
loop_
_entity_poly.entity_id
_entity_poly.type
_entity_poly.pdbx_seq_one_letter_code
_entity_poly.pdbx_strand_id
1 'polypeptide(L)'
;MALFLFILEIIGTVAFAVSGALLAVKKEMDVFGVCVMGVVTACGGGVLRDLMLGYLPPAMFREPVYALTAVGCSLLTMILFVVRRRFFSHDRVFDTLMLWSDALGLGVFTAAGVSAVFRAGFGDNFFFSVFLGTMTGVGGGVLRDVLARTPPYIFVRHIYACASILGAVVCTLLWRTAGATLAMLVCCGSVFALRILSAHYRWSLPKAKAGKHGHRQTKKTRATRHPKG
;
A
#
# COMPACT_ATOMS: atom_id res chain seq x y z
N MET A 1 21.16 11.65 10.51
CA MET A 1 20.58 10.98 9.33
C MET A 1 20.09 9.58 9.66
N ALA A 2 20.93 8.69 10.20
CA ALA A 2 20.53 7.31 10.51
C ALA A 2 19.34 7.22 11.50
N LEU A 3 19.39 7.94 12.62
CA LEU A 3 18.30 7.97 13.60
C LEU A 3 16.98 8.49 13.00
N PHE A 4 17.04 9.55 12.18
CA PHE A 4 15.85 10.10 11.51
C PHE A 4 15.21 9.05 10.58
N LEU A 5 16.02 8.37 9.78
CA LEU A 5 15.53 7.33 8.89
C LEU A 5 14.92 6.15 9.67
N PHE A 6 15.58 5.72 10.75
CA PHE A 6 15.07 4.67 11.61
C PHE A 6 13.69 5.02 12.19
N ILE A 7 13.55 6.24 12.74
CA ILE A 7 12.26 6.72 13.29
C ILE A 7 11.20 6.74 12.18
N LEU A 8 11.55 7.24 10.99
CA LEU A 8 10.64 7.30 9.85
C LEU A 8 10.19 5.90 9.42
N GLU A 9 11.12 4.95 9.32
CA GLU A 9 10.81 3.56 8.97
C GLU A 9 9.93 2.88 10.05
N ILE A 10 10.14 3.15 11.33
CA ILE A 10 9.26 2.65 12.40
C ILE A 10 7.85 3.22 12.26
N ILE A 11 7.70 4.52 11.99
CA ILE A 11 6.38 5.14 11.74
C ILE A 11 5.68 4.44 10.54
N GLY A 12 6.40 4.22 9.45
CA GLY A 12 5.88 3.51 8.28
C GLY A 12 5.48 2.06 8.60
N THR A 13 6.31 1.37 9.39
CA THR A 13 6.06 0.00 9.85
C THR A 13 4.78 -0.09 10.68
N VAL A 14 4.60 0.81 11.65
CA VAL A 14 3.37 0.91 12.45
C VAL A 14 2.16 1.16 11.54
N ALA A 15 2.25 2.14 10.64
CA ALA A 15 1.17 2.50 9.73
C ALA A 15 0.75 1.32 8.83
N PHE A 16 1.71 0.66 8.19
CA PHE A 16 1.42 -0.48 7.34
C PHE A 16 0.99 -1.73 8.11
N ALA A 17 1.52 -1.98 9.30
CA ALA A 17 1.06 -3.07 10.16
C ALA A 17 -0.40 -2.89 10.55
N VAL A 18 -0.81 -1.67 10.94
CA VAL A 18 -2.22 -1.33 11.21
C VAL A 18 -3.09 -1.55 9.98
N SER A 19 -2.66 -1.09 8.80
CA SER A 19 -3.39 -1.28 7.55
C SER A 19 -3.57 -2.77 7.22
N GLY A 20 -2.52 -3.58 7.36
CA GLY A 20 -2.56 -5.03 7.15
C GLY A 20 -3.47 -5.75 8.15
N ALA A 21 -3.35 -5.40 9.43
CA ALA A 21 -4.17 -5.98 10.49
C ALA A 21 -5.66 -5.64 10.33
N LEU A 22 -5.99 -4.39 9.98
CA LEU A 22 -7.38 -3.99 9.70
C LEU A 22 -7.98 -4.83 8.58
N LEU A 23 -7.25 -5.00 7.46
CA LEU A 23 -7.75 -5.82 6.36
C LEU A 23 -7.93 -7.29 6.76
N ALA A 24 -6.99 -7.86 7.52
CA ALA A 24 -7.06 -9.23 8.02
C ALA A 24 -8.28 -9.45 8.93
N VAL A 25 -8.53 -8.51 9.86
CA VAL A 25 -9.70 -8.56 10.74
C VAL A 25 -11.01 -8.45 9.93
N LYS A 26 -11.06 -7.57 8.90
CA LYS A 26 -12.23 -7.47 7.98
C LYS A 26 -12.47 -8.76 7.19
N LYS A 27 -11.43 -9.55 6.98
CA LYS A 27 -11.48 -10.86 6.32
C LYS A 27 -11.66 -12.02 7.29
N GLU A 28 -11.94 -11.74 8.55
CA GLU A 28 -12.16 -12.74 9.59
C GLU A 28 -11.00 -13.74 9.77
N MET A 29 -9.75 -13.25 9.53
CA MET A 29 -8.56 -14.06 9.75
C MET A 29 -8.32 -14.25 11.26
N ASP A 30 -7.73 -15.37 11.62
CA ASP A 30 -7.31 -15.65 13.00
C ASP A 30 -6.14 -14.79 13.47
N VAL A 31 -5.73 -14.93 14.72
CA VAL A 31 -4.63 -14.14 15.32
C VAL A 31 -3.34 -14.26 14.51
N PHE A 32 -3.02 -15.48 14.06
CA PHE A 32 -1.83 -15.74 13.28
C PHE A 32 -1.91 -15.05 11.90
N GLY A 33 -3.04 -15.17 11.23
CA GLY A 33 -3.31 -14.49 9.95
C GLY A 33 -3.20 -12.96 10.07
N VAL A 34 -3.72 -12.37 11.15
CA VAL A 34 -3.59 -10.92 11.43
C VAL A 34 -2.12 -10.52 11.59
N CYS A 35 -1.32 -11.29 12.33
CA CYS A 35 0.11 -11.02 12.50
C CYS A 35 0.86 -11.14 11.17
N VAL A 36 0.62 -12.20 10.40
CA VAL A 36 1.26 -12.41 9.10
C VAL A 36 0.93 -11.27 8.13
N MET A 37 -0.35 -10.88 8.06
CA MET A 37 -0.78 -9.77 7.20
C MET A 37 -0.15 -8.46 7.58
N GLY A 38 -0.03 -8.16 8.87
CA GLY A 38 0.66 -6.96 9.34
C GLY A 38 2.15 -6.95 9.00
N VAL A 39 2.85 -8.05 9.27
CA VAL A 39 4.28 -8.19 8.96
C VAL A 39 4.53 -8.10 7.45
N VAL A 40 3.78 -8.84 6.64
CA VAL A 40 3.95 -8.80 5.18
C VAL A 40 3.67 -7.42 4.62
N THR A 41 2.65 -6.72 5.12
CA THR A 41 2.34 -5.35 4.68
C THR A 41 3.45 -4.38 5.07
N ALA A 42 3.94 -4.47 6.31
CA ALA A 42 4.93 -3.53 6.84
C ALA A 42 6.34 -3.76 6.28
N CYS A 43 6.76 -5.01 6.15
CA CYS A 43 8.14 -5.35 5.78
C CYS A 43 8.29 -5.72 4.30
N GLY A 44 7.21 -6.12 3.62
CA GLY A 44 7.28 -6.66 2.26
C GLY A 44 7.88 -5.71 1.23
N GLY A 45 7.52 -4.42 1.27
CA GLY A 45 8.11 -3.41 0.39
C GLY A 45 9.62 -3.24 0.62
N GLY A 46 10.06 -3.24 1.89
CA GLY A 46 11.46 -3.19 2.28
C GLY A 46 12.26 -4.43 1.84
N VAL A 47 11.66 -5.61 1.93
CA VAL A 47 12.27 -6.86 1.43
C VAL A 47 12.48 -6.79 -0.09
N LEU A 48 11.48 -6.35 -0.85
CA LEU A 48 11.61 -6.17 -2.31
C LEU A 48 12.71 -5.16 -2.65
N ARG A 49 12.78 -4.04 -1.94
CA ARG A 49 13.85 -3.03 -2.06
C ARG A 49 15.22 -3.64 -1.86
N ASP A 50 15.41 -4.34 -0.74
CA ASP A 50 16.71 -4.88 -0.34
C ASP A 50 17.17 -5.97 -1.31
N LEU A 51 16.26 -6.82 -1.80
CA LEU A 51 16.56 -7.79 -2.85
C LEU A 51 17.03 -7.12 -4.15
N MET A 52 16.38 -6.03 -4.58
CA MET A 52 16.78 -5.31 -5.79
C MET A 52 18.12 -4.58 -5.65
N LEU A 53 18.48 -4.15 -4.43
CA LEU A 53 19.77 -3.55 -4.13
C LEU A 53 20.86 -4.58 -3.85
N GLY A 54 20.53 -5.87 -3.82
CA GLY A 54 21.47 -6.94 -3.47
C GLY A 54 21.86 -6.99 -1.99
N TYR A 55 21.07 -6.36 -1.12
CA TYR A 55 21.30 -6.37 0.34
C TYR A 55 20.70 -7.64 0.96
N LEU A 56 21.56 -8.63 1.14
CA LEU A 56 21.21 -9.93 1.71
C LEU A 56 21.93 -10.20 3.05
N PRO A 57 21.21 -10.73 4.06
CA PRO A 57 19.76 -10.86 4.15
C PRO A 57 19.05 -9.50 4.26
N PRO A 58 17.77 -9.38 3.83
CA PRO A 58 17.00 -8.15 3.95
C PRO A 58 16.96 -7.58 5.38
N ALA A 59 16.79 -6.26 5.50
CA ALA A 59 16.86 -5.53 6.78
C ALA A 59 15.96 -6.12 7.88
N MET A 60 14.75 -6.59 7.54
CA MET A 60 13.84 -7.19 8.52
C MET A 60 14.40 -8.43 9.24
N PHE A 61 15.34 -9.14 8.61
CA PHE A 61 16.00 -10.31 9.20
C PHE A 61 17.26 -9.92 9.98
N ARG A 62 17.92 -8.82 9.59
CA ARG A 62 19.08 -8.28 10.32
C ARG A 62 18.66 -7.50 11.56
N GLU A 63 17.55 -6.79 11.46
CA GLU A 63 17.00 -5.91 12.51
C GLU A 63 15.56 -6.36 12.85
N PRO A 64 15.38 -7.35 13.74
CA PRO A 64 14.07 -7.91 14.07
C PRO A 64 13.10 -6.90 14.68
N VAL A 65 13.57 -5.70 15.06
CA VAL A 65 12.73 -4.62 15.60
C VAL A 65 11.56 -4.27 14.67
N TYR A 66 11.77 -4.29 13.34
CA TYR A 66 10.70 -4.00 12.37
C TYR A 66 9.60 -5.07 12.39
N ALA A 67 9.99 -6.35 12.36
CA ALA A 67 9.05 -7.46 12.41
C ALA A 67 8.31 -7.51 13.77
N LEU A 68 9.02 -7.33 14.87
CA LEU A 68 8.42 -7.31 16.22
C LEU A 68 7.46 -6.13 16.40
N THR A 69 7.81 -4.95 15.89
CA THR A 69 6.91 -3.77 15.88
C THR A 69 5.66 -4.08 15.07
N ALA A 70 5.80 -4.70 13.89
CA ALA A 70 4.67 -5.05 13.04
C ALA A 70 3.74 -6.06 13.73
N VAL A 71 4.28 -7.11 14.38
CA VAL A 71 3.50 -8.09 15.16
C VAL A 71 2.78 -7.41 16.33
N GLY A 72 3.51 -6.61 17.13
CA GLY A 72 2.93 -5.91 18.28
C GLY A 72 1.79 -4.97 17.88
N CYS A 73 1.97 -4.18 16.80
CA CYS A 73 0.94 -3.29 16.28
C CYS A 73 -0.25 -4.06 15.71
N SER A 74 -0.03 -5.20 15.07
CA SER A 74 -1.10 -6.04 14.53
C SER A 74 -1.96 -6.63 15.63
N LEU A 75 -1.34 -7.17 16.68
CA LEU A 75 -2.04 -7.69 17.86
C LEU A 75 -2.82 -6.59 18.58
N LEU A 76 -2.20 -5.42 18.78
CA LEU A 76 -2.87 -4.28 19.40
C LEU A 76 -4.09 -3.83 18.58
N THR A 77 -3.95 -3.75 17.26
CA THR A 77 -5.05 -3.41 16.34
C THR A 77 -6.20 -4.41 16.46
N MET A 78 -5.89 -5.71 16.49
CA MET A 78 -6.88 -6.76 16.68
C MET A 78 -7.60 -6.64 18.02
N ILE A 79 -6.86 -6.46 19.12
CA ILE A 79 -7.42 -6.30 20.48
C ILE A 79 -8.33 -5.08 20.52
N LEU A 80 -7.89 -3.93 20.00
CA LEU A 80 -8.70 -2.72 19.96
C LEU A 80 -9.97 -2.92 19.13
N PHE A 81 -9.89 -3.66 18.02
CA PHE A 81 -11.06 -3.97 17.21
C PHE A 81 -12.08 -4.82 17.99
N VAL A 82 -11.63 -5.85 18.70
CA VAL A 82 -12.51 -6.73 19.50
C VAL A 82 -13.14 -5.96 20.65
N VAL A 83 -12.34 -5.19 21.42
CA VAL A 83 -12.80 -4.42 22.59
C VAL A 83 -13.72 -3.26 22.18
N ARG A 84 -13.41 -2.60 21.07
CA ARG A 84 -14.17 -1.43 20.57
C ARG A 84 -15.06 -1.78 19.38
N ARG A 85 -15.59 -3.00 19.32
CA ARG A 85 -16.40 -3.50 18.20
C ARG A 85 -17.53 -2.56 17.78
N ARG A 86 -18.20 -1.89 18.74
CA ARG A 86 -19.21 -0.86 18.47
C ARG A 86 -18.68 0.36 17.69
N PHE A 87 -17.46 0.79 17.97
CA PHE A 87 -16.84 1.93 17.29
C PHE A 87 -16.43 1.56 15.85
N PHE A 88 -15.89 0.36 15.65
CA PHE A 88 -15.47 -0.14 14.35
C PHE A 88 -16.62 -0.72 13.50
N SER A 89 -17.83 -0.85 14.03
CA SER A 89 -19.01 -1.29 13.28
C SER A 89 -19.48 -0.27 12.24
N HIS A 90 -18.99 0.98 12.31
CA HIS A 90 -19.24 1.97 11.29
C HIS A 90 -18.22 1.84 10.16
N ASP A 91 -18.64 1.36 9.00
CA ASP A 91 -17.79 1.19 7.80
C ASP A 91 -16.93 2.41 7.47
N ARG A 92 -17.45 3.63 7.72
CA ARG A 92 -16.71 4.89 7.49
C ARG A 92 -15.46 5.03 8.35
N VAL A 93 -15.53 4.68 9.64
CA VAL A 93 -14.37 4.78 10.55
C VAL A 93 -13.30 3.81 10.14
N PHE A 94 -13.70 2.57 9.84
CA PHE A 94 -12.81 1.54 9.37
C PHE A 94 -12.10 1.93 8.07
N ASP A 95 -12.85 2.34 7.06
CA ASP A 95 -12.31 2.73 5.75
C ASP A 95 -11.42 3.96 5.86
N THR A 96 -11.73 4.90 6.76
CA THR A 96 -10.90 6.08 7.03
C THR A 96 -9.58 5.68 7.67
N LEU A 97 -9.59 4.86 8.72
CA LEU A 97 -8.36 4.40 9.38
C LEU A 97 -7.47 3.61 8.43
N MET A 98 -8.07 2.72 7.62
CA MET A 98 -7.34 1.98 6.61
C MET A 98 -6.72 2.89 5.55
N LEU A 99 -7.44 3.92 5.10
CA LEU A 99 -6.93 4.90 4.15
C LEU A 99 -5.75 5.70 4.73
N TRP A 100 -5.87 6.20 5.96
CA TRP A 100 -4.87 7.05 6.58
C TRP A 100 -3.59 6.27 6.90
N SER A 101 -3.73 5.07 7.48
CA SER A 101 -2.59 4.21 7.77
C SER A 101 -1.87 3.77 6.49
N ASP A 102 -2.61 3.38 5.46
CA ASP A 102 -2.04 3.02 4.16
C ASP A 102 -1.36 4.22 3.48
N ALA A 103 -1.98 5.41 3.49
CA ALA A 103 -1.40 6.62 2.89
C ALA A 103 -0.09 7.06 3.58
N LEU A 104 -0.05 6.96 4.92
CA LEU A 104 1.15 7.29 5.70
C LEU A 104 2.28 6.30 5.40
N GLY A 105 2.00 5.00 5.45
CA GLY A 105 2.98 3.97 5.12
C GLY A 105 3.50 4.10 3.69
N LEU A 106 2.62 4.38 2.73
CA LEU A 106 3.00 4.62 1.33
C LEU A 106 4.01 5.76 1.20
N GLY A 107 3.74 6.92 1.83
CA GLY A 107 4.62 8.09 1.77
C GLY A 107 5.98 7.82 2.41
N VAL A 108 5.98 7.23 3.60
CA VAL A 108 7.20 6.89 4.35
C VAL A 108 8.07 5.91 3.55
N PHE A 109 7.50 4.81 3.09
CA PHE A 109 8.30 3.79 2.38
C PHE A 109 8.68 4.22 0.97
N THR A 110 7.93 5.12 0.32
CA THR A 110 8.40 5.77 -0.92
C THR A 110 9.67 6.57 -0.65
N ALA A 111 9.70 7.41 0.38
CA ALA A 111 10.86 8.19 0.76
C ALA A 111 12.05 7.31 1.20
N ALA A 112 11.79 6.26 2.00
CA ALA A 112 12.81 5.31 2.42
C ALA A 112 13.42 4.54 1.25
N GLY A 113 12.61 4.19 0.24
CA GLY A 113 13.09 3.54 -0.99
C GLY A 113 14.03 4.44 -1.80
N VAL A 114 13.65 5.71 -2.03
CA VAL A 114 14.54 6.69 -2.68
C VAL A 114 15.83 6.87 -1.87
N SER A 115 15.71 7.03 -0.53
CA SER A 115 16.88 7.15 0.35
C SER A 115 17.83 5.95 0.23
N ALA A 116 17.30 4.74 0.10
CA ALA A 116 18.11 3.54 -0.05
C ALA A 116 18.93 3.54 -1.34
N VAL A 117 18.37 4.01 -2.46
CA VAL A 117 19.08 4.13 -3.74
C VAL A 117 20.24 5.11 -3.64
N PHE A 118 20.01 6.28 -3.02
CA PHE A 118 21.08 7.28 -2.83
C PHE A 118 22.20 6.76 -1.91
N ARG A 119 21.84 6.04 -0.83
CA ARG A 119 22.83 5.44 0.08
C ARG A 119 23.60 4.29 -0.55
N ALA A 120 22.99 3.57 -1.50
CA ALA A 120 23.65 2.52 -2.27
C ALA A 120 24.57 3.05 -3.37
N GLY A 121 24.67 4.37 -3.57
CA GLY A 121 25.50 4.99 -4.60
C GLY A 121 24.87 5.05 -5.99
N PHE A 122 23.60 4.67 -6.15
CA PHE A 122 22.89 4.69 -7.44
C PHE A 122 22.03 5.96 -7.65
N GLY A 123 22.18 6.97 -6.80
CA GLY A 123 21.35 8.19 -6.84
C GLY A 123 21.46 9.03 -8.13
N ASP A 124 22.44 8.77 -9.00
CA ASP A 124 22.55 9.38 -10.33
C ASP A 124 21.57 8.80 -11.34
N ASN A 125 21.10 7.58 -11.10
CA ASN A 125 20.07 6.97 -11.92
C ASN A 125 18.69 7.40 -11.45
N PHE A 126 18.17 8.47 -12.09
CA PHE A 126 16.86 9.04 -11.78
C PHE A 126 15.73 7.99 -11.88
N PHE A 127 15.73 7.21 -12.98
CA PHE A 127 14.70 6.20 -13.18
C PHE A 127 14.72 5.14 -12.08
N PHE A 128 15.90 4.64 -11.70
CA PHE A 128 16.03 3.64 -10.66
C PHE A 128 15.59 4.18 -9.29
N SER A 129 15.91 5.44 -8.98
CA SER A 129 15.49 6.11 -7.75
C SER A 129 13.97 6.22 -7.66
N VAL A 130 13.31 6.65 -8.73
CA VAL A 130 11.84 6.77 -8.77
C VAL A 130 11.18 5.39 -8.75
N PHE A 131 11.70 4.45 -9.53
CA PHE A 131 11.18 3.08 -9.60
C PHE A 131 11.26 2.37 -8.25
N LEU A 132 12.44 2.35 -7.63
CA LEU A 132 12.65 1.64 -6.36
C LEU A 132 11.93 2.31 -5.19
N GLY A 133 11.88 3.65 -5.19
CA GLY A 133 11.05 4.39 -4.23
C GLY A 133 9.59 4.01 -4.32
N THR A 134 9.04 4.01 -5.53
CA THR A 134 7.65 3.61 -5.78
C THR A 134 7.40 2.15 -5.42
N MET A 135 8.27 1.24 -5.86
CA MET A 135 8.18 -0.20 -5.55
C MET A 135 8.19 -0.46 -4.04
N THR A 136 9.07 0.22 -3.30
CA THR A 136 9.14 0.11 -1.84
C THR A 136 7.86 0.57 -1.18
N GLY A 137 7.32 1.71 -1.61
CA GLY A 137 6.08 2.26 -1.07
C GLY A 137 4.85 1.40 -1.36
N VAL A 138 4.64 1.01 -2.62
CA VAL A 138 3.44 0.25 -3.01
C VAL A 138 3.54 -1.24 -2.70
N GLY A 139 4.75 -1.80 -2.59
CA GLY A 139 4.99 -3.25 -2.52
C GLY A 139 4.28 -3.93 -1.36
N GLY A 140 4.36 -3.34 -0.16
CA GLY A 140 3.68 -3.88 1.02
C GLY A 140 2.16 -3.93 0.84
N GLY A 141 1.55 -2.86 0.32
CA GLY A 141 0.12 -2.80 0.03
C GLY A 141 -0.33 -3.79 -1.04
N VAL A 142 0.48 -3.98 -2.09
CA VAL A 142 0.21 -4.98 -3.15
C VAL A 142 0.25 -6.39 -2.58
N LEU A 143 1.28 -6.75 -1.81
CA LEU A 143 1.38 -8.06 -1.17
C LEU A 143 0.20 -8.31 -0.23
N ARG A 144 -0.18 -7.33 0.60
CA ARG A 144 -1.36 -7.37 1.46
C ARG A 144 -2.62 -7.71 0.67
N ASP A 145 -2.89 -6.95 -0.40
CA ASP A 145 -4.12 -7.10 -1.17
C ASP A 145 -4.18 -8.45 -1.90
N VAL A 146 -3.04 -8.91 -2.43
CA VAL A 146 -2.92 -10.24 -3.07
C VAL A 146 -3.20 -11.36 -2.06
N LEU A 147 -2.58 -11.32 -0.88
CA LEU A 147 -2.82 -12.31 0.18
C LEU A 147 -4.27 -12.30 0.68
N ALA A 148 -4.88 -11.12 0.75
CA ALA A 148 -6.29 -10.96 1.11
C ALA A 148 -7.27 -11.35 -0.01
N ARG A 149 -6.78 -11.77 -1.17
CA ARG A 149 -7.58 -12.05 -2.38
C ARG A 149 -8.52 -10.90 -2.75
N THR A 150 -8.01 -9.68 -2.64
CA THR A 150 -8.72 -8.47 -3.07
C THR A 150 -7.97 -7.85 -4.26
N PRO A 151 -8.66 -7.19 -5.17
CA PRO A 151 -7.98 -6.46 -6.24
C PRO A 151 -7.05 -5.42 -5.65
N PRO A 152 -5.72 -5.46 -5.94
CA PRO A 152 -4.77 -4.51 -5.39
C PRO A 152 -5.18 -3.07 -5.65
N TYR A 153 -5.00 -2.19 -4.66
CA TYR A 153 -5.34 -0.77 -4.74
C TYR A 153 -4.67 -0.07 -5.92
N ILE A 154 -3.49 -0.51 -6.31
CA ILE A 154 -2.76 0.00 -7.48
C ILE A 154 -3.59 -0.08 -8.78
N PHE A 155 -4.51 -1.04 -8.89
CA PHE A 155 -5.35 -1.24 -10.08
C PHE A 155 -6.74 -0.63 -9.97
N VAL A 156 -7.26 -0.44 -8.76
CA VAL A 156 -8.65 -0.03 -8.52
C VAL A 156 -8.78 1.39 -7.98
N ARG A 157 -7.78 1.87 -7.22
CA ARG A 157 -7.75 3.23 -6.67
C ARG A 157 -6.73 4.06 -7.44
N HIS A 158 -7.21 4.77 -8.43
CA HIS A 158 -6.50 5.37 -9.55
C HIS A 158 -5.33 6.32 -9.24
N ILE A 159 -5.21 6.85 -8.01
CA ILE A 159 -4.12 7.77 -7.63
C ILE A 159 -3.22 7.15 -6.55
N TYR A 160 -3.21 5.81 -6.44
CA TYR A 160 -2.37 5.12 -5.46
C TYR A 160 -0.88 5.13 -5.88
N ALA A 161 -0.56 4.46 -6.97
CA ALA A 161 0.80 4.42 -7.49
C ALA A 161 1.25 5.79 -8.03
N CYS A 162 0.36 6.56 -8.66
CA CYS A 162 0.67 7.89 -9.16
C CYS A 162 1.13 8.84 -8.03
N ALA A 163 0.51 8.77 -6.84
CA ALA A 163 0.95 9.57 -5.70
C ALA A 163 2.37 9.18 -5.25
N SER A 164 2.67 7.86 -5.18
CA SER A 164 4.02 7.37 -4.86
C SER A 164 5.04 7.76 -5.92
N ILE A 165 4.72 7.64 -7.22
CA ILE A 165 5.60 8.06 -8.33
C ILE A 165 5.92 9.56 -8.23
N LEU A 166 4.90 10.41 -8.06
CA LEU A 166 5.09 11.85 -7.92
C LEU A 166 5.92 12.18 -6.68
N GLY A 167 5.67 11.54 -5.55
CA GLY A 167 6.47 11.71 -4.34
C GLY A 167 7.92 11.27 -4.52
N ALA A 168 8.16 10.15 -5.20
CA ALA A 168 9.52 9.67 -5.51
C ALA A 168 10.26 10.63 -6.46
N VAL A 169 9.58 11.16 -7.48
CA VAL A 169 10.14 12.19 -8.38
C VAL A 169 10.55 13.43 -7.58
N VAL A 170 9.63 13.97 -6.76
CA VAL A 170 9.91 15.15 -5.94
C VAL A 170 11.06 14.87 -4.97
N CYS A 171 11.09 13.72 -4.32
CA CYS A 171 12.17 13.31 -3.42
C CYS A 171 13.53 13.28 -4.14
N THR A 172 13.58 12.63 -5.30
CA THR A 172 14.81 12.49 -6.09
C THR A 172 15.35 13.85 -6.57
N LEU A 173 14.46 14.75 -7.02
CA LEU A 173 14.85 16.10 -7.46
C LEU A 173 15.34 16.97 -6.29
N LEU A 174 14.65 16.91 -5.14
CA LEU A 174 15.02 17.72 -3.98
C LEU A 174 16.23 17.17 -3.22
N TRP A 175 16.62 15.91 -3.44
CA TRP A 175 17.69 15.25 -2.67
C TRP A 175 19.01 16.03 -2.68
N ARG A 176 19.40 16.54 -3.86
CA ARG A 176 20.66 17.28 -4.05
C ARG A 176 20.57 18.77 -3.75
N THR A 177 19.39 19.37 -3.89
CA THR A 177 19.19 20.83 -3.74
C THR A 177 18.82 21.22 -2.33
N ALA A 178 17.95 20.45 -1.68
CA ALA A 178 17.39 20.77 -0.37
C ALA A 178 17.90 19.84 0.77
N GLY A 179 18.69 18.84 0.40
CA GLY A 179 19.20 17.83 1.34
C GLY A 179 18.23 16.71 1.62
N ALA A 180 18.77 15.56 2.02
CA ALA A 180 18.05 14.30 2.16
C ALA A 180 16.85 14.35 3.12
N THR A 181 17.03 14.99 4.30
CA THR A 181 15.96 15.05 5.32
C THR A 181 14.74 15.80 4.82
N LEU A 182 14.95 16.99 4.22
CA LEU A 182 13.85 17.79 3.70
C LEU A 182 13.18 17.10 2.50
N ALA A 183 13.97 16.52 1.60
CA ALA A 183 13.45 15.76 0.46
C ALA A 183 12.52 14.61 0.89
N MET A 184 12.91 13.84 1.93
CA MET A 184 12.09 12.76 2.47
C MET A 184 10.81 13.28 3.14
N LEU A 185 10.87 14.36 3.92
CA LEU A 185 9.69 14.95 4.56
C LEU A 185 8.69 15.48 3.52
N VAL A 186 9.17 16.18 2.50
CA VAL A 186 8.34 16.67 1.40
C VAL A 186 7.72 15.52 0.61
N CYS A 187 8.48 14.45 0.37
CA CYS A 187 7.96 13.23 -0.24
C CYS A 187 6.81 12.64 0.58
N CYS A 188 7.04 12.37 1.88
CA CYS A 188 6.02 11.81 2.76
C CYS A 188 4.76 12.69 2.78
N GLY A 189 4.93 14.00 2.97
CA GLY A 189 3.81 14.94 3.03
C GLY A 189 3.05 15.02 1.71
N SER A 190 3.73 15.06 0.57
CA SER A 190 3.10 15.14 -0.76
C SER A 190 2.33 13.86 -1.09
N VAL A 191 2.91 12.68 -0.84
CA VAL A 191 2.22 11.40 -1.05
C VAL A 191 0.99 11.29 -0.16
N PHE A 192 1.14 11.59 1.13
CA PHE A 192 0.03 11.55 2.08
C PHE A 192 -1.10 12.51 1.68
N ALA A 193 -0.76 13.77 1.40
CA ALA A 193 -1.73 14.78 0.98
C ALA A 193 -2.47 14.37 -0.31
N LEU A 194 -1.74 13.93 -1.34
CA LEU A 194 -2.33 13.46 -2.60
C LEU A 194 -3.29 12.27 -2.37
N ARG A 195 -2.93 11.34 -1.49
CA ARG A 195 -3.79 10.20 -1.16
C ARG A 195 -5.07 10.62 -0.47
N ILE A 196 -4.98 11.51 0.52
CA ILE A 196 -6.16 11.99 1.24
C ILE A 196 -7.06 12.84 0.33
N LEU A 197 -6.48 13.78 -0.43
CA LEU A 197 -7.21 14.61 -1.39
C LEU A 197 -7.90 13.76 -2.47
N SER A 198 -7.19 12.79 -3.04
CA SER A 198 -7.75 11.92 -4.07
C SER A 198 -8.92 11.07 -3.56
N ALA A 199 -8.85 10.63 -2.30
CA ALA A 199 -9.93 9.90 -1.66
C ALA A 199 -11.14 10.82 -1.35
N HIS A 200 -10.87 12.04 -0.88
CA HIS A 200 -11.91 13.03 -0.56
C HIS A 200 -12.67 13.48 -1.82
N TYR A 201 -11.94 13.87 -2.87
CA TYR A 201 -12.53 14.34 -4.13
C TYR A 201 -12.90 13.21 -5.10
N ARG A 202 -12.69 11.94 -4.72
CA ARG A 202 -12.99 10.76 -5.53
C ARG A 202 -12.37 10.82 -6.93
N TRP A 203 -11.16 11.34 -7.04
CA TRP A 203 -10.46 11.40 -8.32
C TRP A 203 -10.28 10.00 -8.90
N SER A 204 -10.59 9.82 -10.17
CA SER A 204 -10.46 8.55 -10.87
C SER A 204 -9.88 8.76 -12.27
N LEU A 205 -8.96 7.88 -12.66
CA LEU A 205 -8.48 7.84 -14.04
C LEU A 205 -9.53 7.19 -14.95
N PRO A 206 -9.56 7.53 -16.25
CA PRO A 206 -10.46 6.92 -17.21
C PRO A 206 -10.32 5.38 -17.21
N LYS A 207 -11.44 4.67 -17.09
CA LYS A 207 -11.44 3.20 -17.19
C LYS A 207 -11.61 2.80 -18.65
N ALA A 208 -10.81 1.85 -19.13
CA ALA A 208 -11.06 1.19 -20.41
C ALA A 208 -12.38 0.43 -20.28
N LYS A 209 -13.43 0.92 -20.94
CA LYS A 209 -14.71 0.19 -21.04
C LYS A 209 -14.53 -0.90 -22.09
N ALA A 210 -14.51 -2.16 -21.67
CA ALA A 210 -14.72 -3.26 -22.62
C ALA A 210 -16.07 -3.04 -23.28
N GLY A 211 -16.09 -2.85 -24.60
CA GLY A 211 -17.34 -2.72 -25.36
C GLY A 211 -18.24 -3.91 -25.02
N LYS A 212 -19.49 -3.64 -24.65
CA LYS A 212 -20.50 -4.69 -24.49
C LYS A 212 -20.62 -5.39 -25.84
N HIS A 213 -19.94 -6.51 -26.04
CA HIS A 213 -20.29 -7.45 -27.09
C HIS A 213 -21.70 -7.93 -26.76
N GLY A 214 -22.66 -7.42 -27.55
CA GLY A 214 -24.06 -7.76 -27.43
C GLY A 214 -24.23 -9.27 -27.63
N HIS A 215 -24.48 -9.97 -26.55
CA HIS A 215 -25.06 -11.29 -26.63
C HIS A 215 -26.50 -11.10 -27.12
N ARG A 216 -26.63 -11.06 -28.46
CA ARG A 216 -27.91 -11.12 -29.16
C ARG A 216 -28.49 -12.49 -28.88
N GLN A 217 -29.28 -12.62 -27.82
CA GLN A 217 -30.10 -13.81 -27.59
C GLN A 217 -31.08 -13.90 -28.76
N THR A 218 -30.82 -14.84 -29.65
CA THR A 218 -31.79 -15.30 -30.62
C THR A 218 -32.96 -15.90 -29.85
N LYS A 219 -34.03 -15.11 -29.69
CA LYS A 219 -35.36 -15.61 -29.32
C LYS A 219 -35.77 -16.65 -30.36
N LYS A 220 -35.54 -17.92 -30.09
CA LYS A 220 -36.21 -19.02 -30.79
C LYS A 220 -37.70 -18.97 -30.47
N THR A 221 -38.47 -18.43 -31.41
CA THR A 221 -39.91 -18.50 -31.45
C THR A 221 -40.33 -19.98 -31.50
N ARG A 222 -40.79 -20.48 -30.36
CA ARG A 222 -41.41 -21.82 -30.28
C ARG A 222 -42.85 -21.67 -30.74
N ALA A 223 -43.07 -21.92 -32.04
CA ALA A 223 -44.39 -22.03 -32.60
C ALA A 223 -45.10 -23.23 -31.97
N THR A 224 -46.17 -22.96 -31.26
CA THR A 224 -47.13 -23.94 -30.78
C THR A 224 -47.87 -24.54 -31.98
N ARG A 225 -47.58 -25.78 -32.31
CA ARG A 225 -48.46 -26.61 -33.16
C ARG A 225 -49.46 -27.30 -32.23
N HIS A 226 -50.71 -26.91 -32.31
CA HIS A 226 -51.84 -27.68 -31.91
C HIS A 226 -52.04 -28.82 -32.90
N PRO A 227 -52.24 -30.09 -32.51
CA PRO A 227 -52.94 -31.06 -33.29
C PRO A 227 -54.41 -31.06 -32.86
N LYS A 228 -55.27 -30.85 -33.87
CA LYS A 228 -56.65 -31.27 -33.80
C LYS A 228 -56.67 -32.76 -34.18
N GLY A 229 -57.45 -33.51 -33.48
CA GLY A 229 -57.78 -34.90 -33.74
C GLY A 229 -58.29 -35.55 -32.46
#